data_d5fab8da1bfd06b3d909685e70814845
#
_entry.id   d5fab8da1bfd06b3d909685e70814845
#
_cell.length_a   1.000
_cell.length_b   1.000
_cell.length_c   1.000
_cell.angle_alpha   90.00
_cell.angle_beta   90.00
_cell.angle_gamma   90.00
#
_symmetry.space_group_name_H-M   'P 1'
#
loop_
_entity.id
_entity.type
_entity.pdbx_description
1 polymer ?
#
loop_
_entity_poly.entity_id
_entity_poly.type
_entity_poly.pdbx_seq_one_letter_code
_entity_poly.pdbx_strand_id
1 'polypeptide(L)'
;MLEAGETNVSLGTLDKLARALEVDFATLVAVRPVPTLTPEATRAVEPVWKDDRGSSARLLHSRSGARVVELWHWELAAGARYEATADPPGSEELLFVHVGRLVVEIDEARYTIEENEHLRLPTDRPYTYGNPGRKLARFARVVIIP
;
A
#
# COMPACT_ATOMS: atom_id res chain seq x y z
N MET A 1 18.22 13.21 7.63
CA MET A 1 17.20 13.81 6.75
C MET A 1 15.82 13.14 6.87
N LEU A 2 15.72 11.89 7.28
CA LEU A 2 14.43 11.28 7.66
C LEU A 2 13.83 11.91 8.92
N GLU A 3 14.67 12.41 9.82
CA GLU A 3 14.28 13.04 11.08
C GLU A 3 13.71 14.46 10.93
N ALA A 4 13.92 15.11 9.78
CA ALA A 4 13.48 16.49 9.55
C ALA A 4 12.07 16.61 8.94
N GLY A 5 11.38 15.49 8.64
CA GLY A 5 10.02 15.50 8.10
C GLY A 5 9.87 16.06 6.68
N GLU A 6 10.96 16.37 6.02
CA GLU A 6 10.99 17.08 4.73
C GLU A 6 11.06 16.16 3.49
N THR A 7 11.10 14.84 3.69
CA THR A 7 11.30 13.90 2.58
C THR A 7 10.12 12.93 2.48
N ASN A 8 9.53 12.86 1.29
CA ASN A 8 8.52 11.86 0.96
C ASN A 8 9.23 10.49 0.86
N VAL A 9 9.25 9.75 1.96
CA VAL A 9 9.94 8.46 2.04
C VAL A 9 9.08 7.41 1.36
N SER A 10 9.66 6.57 0.52
CA SER A 10 8.91 5.46 -0.09
C SER A 10 8.48 4.45 0.98
N LEU A 11 7.33 3.81 0.78
CA LEU A 11 6.86 2.73 1.67
C LEU A 11 7.90 1.62 1.81
N GLY A 12 8.61 1.27 0.72
CA GLY A 12 9.69 0.30 0.77
C GLY A 12 10.88 0.72 1.64
N THR A 13 11.15 2.03 1.75
CA THR A 13 12.19 2.54 2.66
C THR A 13 11.75 2.44 4.11
N LEU A 14 10.48 2.76 4.41
CA LEU A 14 9.90 2.61 5.75
C LEU A 14 9.88 1.14 6.19
N ASP A 15 9.54 0.22 5.29
CA ASP A 15 9.54 -1.21 5.58
C ASP A 15 10.96 -1.73 5.90
N LYS A 16 11.97 -1.33 5.11
CA LYS A 16 13.37 -1.66 5.40
C LYS A 16 13.83 -1.11 6.75
N LEU A 17 13.38 0.10 7.09
CA LEU A 17 13.70 0.72 8.38
C LEU A 17 13.04 -0.03 9.54
N ALA A 18 11.76 -0.41 9.41
CA ALA A 18 11.07 -1.20 10.41
C ALA A 18 11.79 -2.52 10.71
N ARG A 19 12.23 -3.22 9.66
CA ARG A 19 13.03 -4.45 9.80
C ARG A 19 14.38 -4.21 10.46
N ALA A 20 15.09 -3.15 10.06
CA ALA A 20 16.40 -2.81 10.66
C ALA A 20 16.29 -2.44 12.15
N LEU A 21 15.13 -1.92 12.57
CA LEU A 21 14.83 -1.58 13.96
C LEU A 21 14.17 -2.74 14.73
N GLU A 22 13.94 -3.88 14.08
CA GLU A 22 13.24 -5.05 14.66
C GLU A 22 11.84 -4.71 15.23
N VAL A 23 11.15 -3.74 14.60
CA VAL A 23 9.77 -3.39 14.92
C VAL A 23 8.86 -3.71 13.73
N ASP A 24 7.56 -3.94 13.98
CA ASP A 24 6.61 -4.05 12.89
C ASP A 24 6.36 -2.68 12.23
N PHE A 25 5.96 -2.71 10.96
CA PHE A 25 5.72 -1.50 10.17
C PHE A 25 4.66 -0.60 10.80
N ALA A 26 3.60 -1.20 11.39
CA ALA A 26 2.54 -0.47 12.06
C ALA A 26 3.06 0.33 13.26
N THR A 27 3.98 -0.24 14.04
CA THR A 27 4.67 0.44 15.13
C THR A 27 5.48 1.63 14.63
N LEU A 28 6.20 1.46 13.51
CA LEU A 28 7.01 2.53 12.93
C LEU A 28 6.16 3.72 12.45
N VAL A 29 4.99 3.47 11.86
CA VAL A 29 4.10 4.53 11.33
C VAL A 29 3.05 4.99 12.33
N ALA A 30 3.16 4.58 13.59
CA ALA A 30 2.25 4.94 14.68
C ALA A 30 0.76 4.67 14.37
N VAL A 31 0.49 3.57 13.68
CA VAL A 31 -0.89 3.11 13.45
C VAL A 31 -1.51 2.78 14.81
N ARG A 32 -2.61 3.45 15.13
CA ARG A 32 -3.30 3.24 16.41
C ARG A 32 -3.71 1.79 16.58
N PRO A 33 -3.49 1.18 17.75
CA PRO A 33 -4.10 -0.10 18.04
C PRO A 33 -5.61 0.04 17.89
N VAL A 34 -6.20 -0.85 17.10
CA VAL A 34 -7.64 -0.82 16.81
C VAL A 34 -8.41 -1.14 18.09
N PRO A 35 -9.14 -0.20 18.68
CA PRO A 35 -10.12 -0.56 19.69
C PRO A 35 -11.37 -1.02 18.97
N THR A 36 -11.69 -2.27 19.19
CA THR A 36 -13.06 -2.78 19.33
C THR A 36 -14.15 -2.17 18.46
N LEU A 37 -14.58 -2.93 17.43
CA LEU A 37 -15.95 -2.91 16.85
C LEU A 37 -16.55 -1.52 16.53
N THR A 38 -15.74 -0.47 16.41
CA THR A 38 -16.20 0.85 16.02
C THR A 38 -15.77 1.12 14.58
N PRO A 39 -16.71 1.37 13.67
CA PRO A 39 -16.38 1.77 12.32
C PRO A 39 -15.63 3.10 12.30
N GLU A 40 -14.52 3.15 11.56
CA GLU A 40 -13.76 4.38 11.34
C GLU A 40 -13.84 4.81 9.87
N ALA A 41 -13.94 6.12 9.65
CA ALA A 41 -13.92 6.63 8.29
C ALA A 41 -12.46 6.61 7.76
N THR A 42 -12.24 6.03 6.59
CA THR A 42 -10.91 5.96 5.94
C THR A 42 -10.22 7.32 5.87
N ARG A 43 -10.97 8.41 5.64
CA ARG A 43 -10.44 9.78 5.62
C ARG A 43 -9.90 10.28 6.97
N ALA A 44 -10.27 9.64 8.07
CA ALA A 44 -9.76 10.01 9.40
C ALA A 44 -8.36 9.41 9.67
N VAL A 45 -7.92 8.46 8.84
CA VAL A 45 -6.58 7.87 8.93
C VAL A 45 -5.61 8.72 8.12
N GLU A 46 -4.55 9.20 8.75
CA GLU A 46 -3.51 9.96 8.06
C GLU A 46 -2.80 9.09 7.02
N PRO A 47 -2.51 9.62 5.81
CA PRO A 47 -1.77 8.88 4.81
C PRO A 47 -0.32 8.64 5.26
N VAL A 48 0.14 7.40 5.07
CA VAL A 48 1.54 7.01 5.26
C VAL A 48 2.41 7.45 4.08
N TRP A 49 1.80 7.52 2.90
CA TRP A 49 2.46 7.98 1.69
C TRP A 49 1.54 8.91 0.89
N LYS A 50 2.15 9.92 0.28
CA LYS A 50 1.51 10.87 -0.65
C LYS A 50 2.49 11.23 -1.76
N ASP A 51 1.95 11.63 -2.90
CA ASP A 51 2.69 12.33 -3.95
C ASP A 51 2.14 13.74 -4.17
N ASP A 52 2.82 14.52 -4.99
CA ASP A 52 2.44 15.87 -5.38
C ASP A 52 1.31 15.93 -6.42
N ARG A 53 0.86 14.79 -6.94
CA ARG A 53 -0.26 14.65 -7.88
C ARG A 53 -1.60 14.39 -7.20
N GLY A 54 -1.60 14.20 -5.88
CA GLY A 54 -2.80 13.89 -5.09
C GLY A 54 -3.04 12.39 -4.89
N SER A 55 -2.05 11.55 -5.15
CA SER A 55 -2.09 10.14 -4.74
C SER A 55 -1.83 10.01 -3.25
N SER A 56 -2.37 8.96 -2.65
CA SER A 56 -2.12 8.66 -1.24
C SER A 56 -2.31 7.18 -0.91
N ALA A 57 -1.61 6.71 0.12
CA ALA A 57 -1.79 5.40 0.71
C ALA A 57 -2.00 5.53 2.22
N ARG A 58 -3.03 4.87 2.73
CA ARG A 58 -3.37 4.83 4.16
C ARG A 58 -3.34 3.39 4.65
N LEU A 59 -2.59 3.14 5.71
CA LEU A 59 -2.63 1.88 6.43
C LEU A 59 -3.82 1.91 7.40
N LEU A 60 -4.87 1.17 7.10
CA LEU A 60 -6.09 1.14 7.88
C LEU A 60 -5.95 0.22 9.10
N HIS A 61 -5.40 -0.96 8.89
CA HIS A 61 -5.18 -1.97 9.93
C HIS A 61 -3.90 -2.74 9.64
N SER A 62 -3.22 -3.13 10.72
CA SER A 62 -2.11 -4.07 10.68
C SER A 62 -2.23 -5.05 11.83
N ARG A 63 -1.90 -6.29 11.57
CA ARG A 63 -1.82 -7.35 12.57
C ARG A 63 -0.52 -8.11 12.37
N SER A 64 0.28 -8.16 13.44
CA SER A 64 1.49 -8.99 13.52
C SER A 64 1.20 -10.29 14.27
N GLY A 65 1.88 -11.36 13.90
CA GLY A 65 1.72 -12.68 14.47
C GLY A 65 2.59 -13.67 13.70
N ALA A 66 2.07 -14.89 13.47
CA ALA A 66 2.73 -15.86 12.59
C ALA A 66 2.87 -15.36 11.15
N ARG A 67 2.05 -14.40 10.79
CA ARG A 67 2.12 -13.62 9.55
C ARG A 67 1.77 -12.18 9.86
N VAL A 68 2.34 -11.25 9.11
CA VAL A 68 1.87 -9.85 9.09
C VAL A 68 0.77 -9.74 8.05
N VAL A 69 -0.37 -9.16 8.46
CA VAL A 69 -1.48 -8.86 7.54
C VAL A 69 -1.82 -7.39 7.67
N GLU A 70 -1.85 -6.69 6.56
CA GLU A 70 -2.12 -5.26 6.51
C GLU A 70 -3.26 -4.96 5.56
N LEU A 71 -4.19 -4.09 5.96
CA LEU A 71 -5.24 -3.55 5.12
C LEU A 71 -4.92 -2.10 4.80
N TRP A 72 -4.82 -1.81 3.52
CA TRP A 72 -4.53 -0.49 2.97
C TRP A 72 -5.66 0.05 2.12
N HIS A 73 -5.83 1.35 2.16
CA HIS A 73 -6.61 2.10 1.17
C HIS A 73 -5.67 2.97 0.32
N TRP A 74 -5.80 2.81 -0.98
CA TRP A 74 -5.02 3.54 -1.97
C TRP A 74 -5.90 4.44 -2.82
N GLU A 75 -5.39 5.64 -3.06
CA GLU A 75 -5.86 6.58 -4.05
C GLU A 75 -4.69 6.91 -4.99
N LEU A 76 -4.83 6.63 -6.27
CA LEU A 76 -3.80 6.87 -7.27
C LEU A 76 -4.32 7.88 -8.29
N ALA A 77 -3.68 9.04 -8.37
CA ALA A 77 -4.08 10.14 -9.26
C ALA A 77 -4.01 9.73 -10.74
N ALA A 78 -4.72 10.45 -11.60
CA ALA A 78 -4.68 10.23 -13.04
C ALA A 78 -3.24 10.31 -13.59
N GLY A 79 -2.81 9.31 -14.34
CA GLY A 79 -1.46 9.20 -14.88
C GLY A 79 -0.35 8.96 -13.85
N ALA A 80 -0.69 8.78 -12.58
CA ALA A 80 0.31 8.49 -11.55
C ALA A 80 0.80 7.05 -11.62
N ARG A 81 2.02 6.85 -11.12
CA ARG A 81 2.70 5.55 -11.04
C ARG A 81 3.36 5.43 -9.67
N TYR A 82 3.26 4.26 -9.06
CA TYR A 82 3.95 3.89 -7.84
C TYR A 82 4.83 2.68 -8.08
N GLU A 83 6.11 2.79 -7.74
CA GLU A 83 7.08 1.71 -7.88
C GLU A 83 7.32 1.06 -6.51
N ALA A 84 7.00 -0.21 -6.41
CA ALA A 84 7.20 -1.00 -5.20
C ALA A 84 8.49 -1.81 -5.28
N THR A 85 9.17 -1.91 -4.16
CA THR A 85 10.28 -2.85 -3.98
C THR A 85 9.75 -4.22 -3.54
N ALA A 86 10.56 -5.27 -3.75
CA ALA A 86 10.21 -6.60 -3.31
C ALA A 86 9.98 -6.69 -1.80
N ASP A 87 8.91 -7.35 -1.40
CA ASP A 87 8.66 -7.82 -0.04
C ASP A 87 9.47 -9.10 0.26
N PRO A 88 9.46 -9.63 1.50
CA PRO A 88 10.09 -10.91 1.81
C PRO A 88 9.60 -12.06 0.94
N PRO A 89 10.42 -13.11 0.74
CA PRO A 89 10.00 -14.30 0.01
C PRO A 89 8.70 -14.89 0.53
N GLY A 90 7.78 -15.20 -0.39
CA GLY A 90 6.46 -15.75 -0.10
C GLY A 90 5.39 -14.71 0.28
N SER A 91 5.72 -13.42 0.19
CA SER A 91 4.74 -12.35 0.35
C SER A 91 3.80 -12.26 -0.85
N GLU A 92 2.58 -11.86 -0.58
CA GLU A 92 1.54 -11.68 -1.59
C GLU A 92 0.62 -10.51 -1.26
N GLU A 93 -0.06 -10.02 -2.27
CA GLU A 93 -1.09 -9.00 -2.15
C GLU A 93 -2.40 -9.44 -2.79
N LEU A 94 -3.49 -8.98 -2.18
CA LEU A 94 -4.83 -9.06 -2.73
C LEU A 94 -5.29 -7.63 -3.00
N LEU A 95 -5.66 -7.34 -4.24
CA LEU A 95 -6.13 -6.04 -4.69
C LEU A 95 -7.60 -6.10 -5.04
N PHE A 96 -8.36 -5.07 -4.71
CA PHE A 96 -9.74 -4.89 -5.17
C PHE A 96 -9.94 -3.42 -5.58
N VAL A 97 -10.32 -3.18 -6.84
CA VAL A 97 -10.54 -1.84 -7.37
C VAL A 97 -11.98 -1.41 -7.12
N HIS A 98 -12.16 -0.33 -6.34
CA HIS A 98 -13.49 0.23 -6.04
C HIS A 98 -13.94 1.24 -7.07
N VAL A 99 -13.00 2.04 -7.61
CA VAL A 99 -13.28 3.14 -8.53
C VAL A 99 -12.16 3.22 -9.56
N GLY A 100 -12.54 3.34 -10.81
CA GLY A 100 -11.62 3.56 -11.91
C GLY A 100 -10.91 2.30 -12.37
N ARG A 101 -9.63 2.41 -12.66
CA ARG A 101 -8.83 1.34 -13.27
C ARG A 101 -7.43 1.36 -12.68
N LEU A 102 -6.90 0.19 -12.38
CA LEU A 102 -5.52 -0.01 -11.93
C LEU A 102 -4.77 -0.88 -12.93
N VAL A 103 -3.54 -0.51 -13.24
CA VAL A 103 -2.59 -1.34 -13.97
C VAL A 103 -1.52 -1.82 -13.00
N VAL A 104 -1.26 -3.11 -12.99
CA VAL A 104 -0.14 -3.73 -12.27
C VAL A 104 0.86 -4.25 -13.29
N GLU A 105 2.12 -3.89 -13.14
CA GLU A 105 3.22 -4.41 -13.94
C GLU A 105 4.18 -5.19 -13.03
N ILE A 106 4.44 -6.44 -13.38
CA ILE A 106 5.31 -7.36 -12.66
C ILE A 106 5.89 -8.39 -13.63
N ASP A 107 7.17 -8.71 -13.54
CA ASP A 107 7.86 -9.72 -14.37
C ASP A 107 7.61 -9.53 -15.88
N GLU A 108 7.73 -8.32 -16.40
CA GLU A 108 7.46 -7.95 -17.80
C GLU A 108 6.00 -8.13 -18.24
N ALA A 109 5.13 -8.63 -17.35
CA ALA A 109 3.70 -8.75 -17.61
C ALA A 109 2.94 -7.52 -17.10
N ARG A 110 1.82 -7.23 -17.78
CA ARG A 110 0.94 -6.11 -17.46
C ARG A 110 -0.48 -6.62 -17.30
N TYR A 111 -1.07 -6.31 -16.14
CA TYR A 111 -2.43 -6.68 -15.78
C TYR A 111 -3.27 -5.43 -15.60
N THR A 112 -4.42 -5.37 -16.22
CA THR A 112 -5.40 -4.31 -16.01
C THR A 112 -6.53 -4.84 -15.15
N ILE A 113 -6.84 -4.11 -14.07
CA ILE A 113 -7.91 -4.43 -13.13
C ILE A 113 -8.94 -3.32 -13.28
N GLU A 114 -10.11 -3.66 -13.76
CA GLU A 114 -11.24 -2.72 -13.91
C GLU A 114 -11.99 -2.54 -12.60
N GLU A 115 -12.91 -1.57 -12.59
CA GLU A 115 -13.77 -1.34 -11.42
C GLU A 115 -14.56 -2.61 -11.05
N ASN A 116 -14.58 -2.94 -9.76
CA ASN A 116 -15.13 -4.17 -9.17
C ASN A 116 -14.41 -5.47 -9.53
N GLU A 117 -13.21 -5.38 -10.08
CA GLU A 117 -12.35 -6.53 -10.26
C GLU A 117 -11.28 -6.62 -9.17
N HIS A 118 -10.68 -7.79 -9.06
CA HIS A 118 -9.64 -8.09 -8.08
C HIS A 118 -8.49 -8.86 -8.72
N LEU A 119 -7.33 -8.79 -8.08
CA LEU A 119 -6.13 -9.53 -8.47
C LEU A 119 -5.40 -10.01 -7.21
N ARG A 120 -4.82 -11.21 -7.28
CA ARG A 120 -3.82 -11.70 -6.34
C ARG A 120 -2.48 -11.75 -7.05
N LEU A 121 -1.43 -11.19 -6.44
CA LEU A 121 -0.10 -11.18 -7.02
C LEU A 121 0.96 -11.51 -5.98
N PRO A 122 2.05 -12.21 -6.36
CA PRO A 122 3.23 -12.35 -5.51
C PRO A 122 3.94 -10.99 -5.44
N THR A 123 4.45 -10.62 -4.26
CA THR A 123 5.16 -9.35 -4.06
C THR A 123 6.59 -9.53 -3.58
N ASP A 124 7.09 -10.75 -3.61
CA ASP A 124 8.50 -11.10 -3.34
C ASP A 124 9.47 -10.64 -4.45
N ARG A 125 9.01 -9.79 -5.35
CA ARG A 125 9.74 -9.16 -6.47
C ARG A 125 9.21 -7.76 -6.75
N PRO A 126 9.97 -6.89 -7.44
CA PRO A 126 9.52 -5.54 -7.76
C PRO A 126 8.27 -5.54 -8.65
N TYR A 127 7.37 -4.61 -8.39
CA TYR A 127 6.16 -4.40 -9.19
C TYR A 127 5.77 -2.91 -9.19
N THR A 128 4.83 -2.53 -10.05
CA THR A 128 4.34 -1.16 -10.09
C THR A 128 2.82 -1.11 -10.17
N TYR A 129 2.27 -0.06 -9.57
CA TYR A 129 0.90 0.38 -9.80
C TYR A 129 0.87 1.56 -10.75
N GLY A 130 -0.06 1.58 -11.68
CA GLY A 130 -0.31 2.69 -12.59
C GLY A 130 -1.79 2.98 -12.72
N ASN A 131 -2.14 4.25 -12.79
CA ASN A 131 -3.48 4.68 -13.16
C ASN A 131 -3.46 5.29 -14.55
N PRO A 132 -3.83 4.54 -15.61
CA PRO A 132 -3.86 5.06 -16.97
C PRO A 132 -5.09 5.93 -17.26
N GLY A 133 -6.03 6.01 -16.32
CA GLY A 133 -7.28 6.74 -16.45
C GLY A 133 -7.11 8.26 -16.34
N ARG A 134 -8.23 8.97 -16.52
CA ARG A 134 -8.31 10.44 -16.39
C ARG A 134 -8.85 10.89 -15.04
N LYS A 135 -9.25 9.98 -14.20
CA LYS A 135 -9.79 10.21 -12.86
C LYS A 135 -9.00 9.43 -11.84
N LEU A 136 -9.15 9.79 -10.58
CA LEU A 136 -8.57 9.09 -9.45
C LEU A 136 -9.01 7.61 -9.46
N ALA A 137 -8.07 6.69 -9.33
CA ALA A 137 -8.35 5.28 -9.06
C ALA A 137 -8.31 5.03 -7.54
N ARG A 138 -9.25 4.23 -7.02
CA ARG A 138 -9.31 3.82 -5.62
C ARG A 138 -9.34 2.33 -5.51
N PHE A 139 -8.50 1.78 -4.65
CA PHE A 139 -8.44 0.34 -4.43
C PHE A 139 -8.08 -0.01 -2.99
N ALA A 140 -8.58 -1.16 -2.54
CA ALA A 140 -8.11 -1.80 -1.32
C ALA A 140 -6.95 -2.72 -1.65
N ARG A 141 -5.98 -2.79 -0.75
CA ARG A 141 -4.84 -3.67 -0.81
C ARG A 141 -4.71 -4.41 0.51
N VAL A 142 -4.66 -5.73 0.47
CA VAL A 142 -4.29 -6.56 1.61
C VAL A 142 -2.90 -7.12 1.34
N VAL A 143 -1.95 -6.85 2.22
CA VAL A 143 -0.58 -7.39 2.18
C VAL A 143 -0.51 -8.55 3.16
N ILE A 144 0.09 -9.65 2.73
CA ILE A 144 0.32 -10.84 3.56
C ILE A 144 1.80 -11.18 3.49
N ILE A 145 2.48 -11.04 4.62
CA ILE A 145 3.92 -11.31 4.78
C ILE A 145 4.06 -12.53 5.71
N PRO A 146 4.82 -13.58 5.30
CA PRO A 146 5.08 -14.77 6.10
C PRO A 146 5.78 -14.48 7.43
#